data_5b5aa6e7053971cb650492026d002d69
#
_entry.id   5b5aa6e7053971cb650492026d002d69
#
_cell.length_a   1.000
_cell.length_b   1.000
_cell.length_c   1.000
_cell.angle_alpha   90.00
_cell.angle_beta   90.00
_cell.angle_gamma   90.00
#
_symmetry.space_group_name_H-M   'P 1'
#
loop_
_entity.id
_entity.type
_entity.pdbx_description
1 polymer ?
#
loop_
_entity_poly.entity_id
_entity_poly.type
_entity_poly.pdbx_seq_one_letter_code
_entity_poly.pdbx_strand_id
1 'polypeptide(L)'
;MSIGLVGRKSGMTRIFTEEGTSIPVTVVEVQPNRVTQIKTPETDGYTAIQVTTGSRRASRVTKGMAGHFAKANTEAGTGLWEFRAEGADIADLTAGSEIKVDLFAEGQMVDVTGTSKGKGFQGGVKRHNFQMQDATHGNSLSHRAPGSIGQCQTPGRVWKGKKMAGQMGNERSTTQSLKIVRVDLENNLLLIKGALPGATGSNVVVR
;
A
#
# COMPACT_ATOMS: atom_id res chain seq x y z
N MET A 1 18.42 0.38 -0.96
CA MET A 1 16.93 0.20 -0.93
C MET A 1 16.52 -0.40 -2.27
N SER A 2 15.69 -1.46 -2.29
CA SER A 2 15.34 -2.17 -3.52
C SER A 2 14.22 -1.46 -4.29
N ILE A 3 14.26 -1.58 -5.61
CA ILE A 3 13.17 -1.18 -6.51
C ILE A 3 11.94 -2.06 -6.21
N GLY A 4 10.75 -1.48 -6.32
CA GLY A 4 9.49 -2.19 -6.17
C GLY A 4 8.60 -2.05 -7.40
N LEU A 5 7.47 -2.74 -7.39
CA LEU A 5 6.45 -2.64 -8.43
C LEU A 5 5.10 -2.21 -7.86
N VAL A 6 4.35 -1.52 -8.68
CA VAL A 6 2.97 -1.16 -8.39
C VAL A 6 2.05 -2.11 -9.13
N GLY A 7 1.17 -2.78 -8.38
CA GLY A 7 0.17 -3.67 -8.92
C GLY A 7 -1.23 -3.35 -8.41
N ARG A 8 -2.20 -4.05 -8.93
CA ARG A 8 -3.61 -3.98 -8.57
C ARG A 8 -4.02 -5.26 -7.85
N LYS A 9 -4.61 -5.14 -6.68
CA LYS A 9 -5.15 -6.28 -5.94
C LYS A 9 -6.38 -6.82 -6.67
N SER A 10 -6.32 -8.05 -7.20
CA SER A 10 -7.42 -8.65 -7.96
C SER A 10 -8.35 -9.48 -7.07
N GLY A 11 -7.84 -10.16 -6.06
CA GLY A 11 -8.66 -10.98 -5.17
C GLY A 11 -7.83 -11.94 -4.34
N MET A 12 -8.49 -12.91 -3.72
CA MET A 12 -7.82 -13.98 -2.97
C MET A 12 -8.29 -15.34 -3.45
N THR A 13 -7.37 -16.29 -3.42
CA THR A 13 -7.60 -17.70 -3.72
C THR A 13 -6.71 -18.56 -2.82
N ARG A 14 -6.68 -19.86 -3.06
CA ARG A 14 -5.78 -20.78 -2.40
C ARG A 14 -5.02 -21.61 -3.43
N ILE A 15 -3.81 -21.98 -3.10
CA ILE A 15 -2.98 -22.90 -3.86
C ILE A 15 -2.73 -24.12 -2.98
N PHE A 16 -2.77 -25.29 -3.57
CA PHE A 16 -2.39 -26.52 -2.90
C PHE A 16 -0.96 -26.90 -3.29
N THR A 17 -0.15 -27.24 -2.32
CA THR A 17 1.17 -27.82 -2.56
C THR A 17 1.04 -29.30 -2.90
N GLU A 18 2.10 -29.90 -3.42
CA GLU A 18 2.16 -31.34 -3.71
C GLU A 18 1.92 -32.20 -2.47
N GLU A 19 2.28 -31.67 -1.29
CA GLU A 19 2.05 -32.29 0.02
C GLU A 19 0.59 -32.16 0.50
N GLY A 20 -0.30 -31.51 -0.27
CA GLY A 20 -1.70 -31.27 0.10
C GLY A 20 -1.93 -30.07 1.03
N THR A 21 -0.90 -29.30 1.36
CA THR A 21 -1.05 -28.10 2.20
C THR A 21 -1.74 -26.97 1.43
N SER A 22 -2.81 -26.40 2.01
CA SER A 22 -3.53 -25.26 1.44
C SER A 22 -2.88 -23.94 1.84
N ILE A 23 -2.40 -23.17 0.86
CA ILE A 23 -1.79 -21.85 1.06
C ILE A 23 -2.76 -20.77 0.60
N PRO A 24 -3.29 -19.89 1.49
CA PRO A 24 -4.09 -18.75 1.07
C PRO A 24 -3.19 -17.72 0.39
N VAL A 25 -3.59 -17.23 -0.78
CA VAL A 25 -2.84 -16.25 -1.55
C VAL A 25 -3.72 -15.11 -2.00
N THR A 26 -3.15 -13.91 -2.05
CA THR A 26 -3.73 -12.76 -2.74
C THR A 26 -3.10 -12.65 -4.10
N VAL A 27 -3.93 -12.50 -5.13
CA VAL A 27 -3.51 -12.28 -6.51
C VAL A 27 -3.35 -10.78 -6.74
N VAL A 28 -2.17 -10.38 -7.19
CA VAL A 28 -1.84 -9.01 -7.56
C VAL A 28 -1.50 -9.00 -9.05
N GLU A 29 -2.27 -8.28 -9.84
CA GLU A 29 -2.00 -7.99 -11.24
C GLU A 29 -1.00 -6.84 -11.32
N VAL A 30 0.15 -7.08 -11.91
CA VAL A 30 1.23 -6.11 -12.03
C VAL A 30 1.45 -5.82 -13.51
N GLN A 31 0.66 -4.88 -14.04
CA GLN A 31 0.89 -4.38 -15.40
C GLN A 31 2.30 -3.76 -15.48
N PRO A 32 2.95 -3.77 -16.66
CA PRO A 32 4.27 -3.16 -16.82
C PRO A 32 4.34 -1.76 -16.21
N ASN A 33 5.32 -1.54 -15.33
CA ASN A 33 5.54 -0.26 -14.68
C ASN A 33 6.50 0.56 -15.57
N ARG A 34 6.01 1.65 -16.14
CA ARG A 34 6.79 2.51 -17.05
C ARG A 34 7.51 3.59 -16.25
N VAL A 35 8.81 3.75 -16.48
CA VAL A 35 9.63 4.78 -15.84
C VAL A 35 9.31 6.13 -16.46
N THR A 36 8.82 7.07 -15.64
CA THR A 36 8.48 8.43 -16.09
C THR A 36 9.57 9.44 -15.81
N GLN A 37 10.37 9.24 -14.78
CA GLN A 37 11.47 10.13 -14.44
C GLN A 37 12.50 9.39 -13.60
N ILE A 38 13.76 9.69 -13.82
CA ILE A 38 14.86 9.32 -12.94
C ILE A 38 15.29 10.59 -12.20
N LYS A 39 15.28 10.52 -10.88
CA LYS A 39 15.71 11.61 -10.00
C LYS A 39 17.15 11.43 -9.59
N THR A 40 17.91 12.51 -9.70
CA THR A 40 19.33 12.53 -9.36
C THR A 40 19.61 13.51 -8.22
N PRO A 41 20.68 13.30 -7.44
CA PRO A 41 21.03 14.21 -6.35
C PRO A 41 21.27 15.65 -6.81
N GLU A 42 21.73 15.84 -8.05
CA GLU A 42 22.05 17.15 -8.61
C GLU A 42 20.79 17.99 -8.89
N THR A 43 19.73 17.36 -9.39
CA THR A 43 18.49 18.06 -9.79
C THR A 43 17.43 18.03 -8.72
N ASP A 44 17.27 16.91 -8.03
CA ASP A 44 16.16 16.64 -7.10
C ASP A 44 16.62 16.51 -5.63
N GLY A 45 17.92 16.46 -5.38
CA GLY A 45 18.50 16.29 -4.04
C GLY A 45 18.48 14.87 -3.49
N TYR A 46 18.00 13.90 -4.25
CA TYR A 46 17.96 12.47 -3.90
C TYR A 46 17.89 11.58 -5.14
N THR A 47 18.24 10.31 -4.97
CA THR A 47 18.18 9.32 -6.04
C THR A 47 16.92 8.49 -5.94
N ALA A 48 16.10 8.45 -7.00
CA ALA A 48 14.88 7.68 -7.08
C ALA A 48 14.47 7.45 -8.54
N ILE A 49 13.63 6.43 -8.75
CA ILE A 49 12.87 6.26 -9.98
C ILE A 49 11.40 6.56 -9.73
N GLN A 50 10.79 7.29 -10.66
CA GLN A 50 9.37 7.51 -10.68
C GLN A 50 8.75 6.62 -11.74
N VAL A 51 7.71 5.88 -11.37
CA VAL A 51 7.02 4.94 -12.25
C VAL A 51 5.53 5.22 -12.33
N THR A 52 4.93 4.79 -13.43
CA THR A 52 3.49 4.79 -13.64
C THR A 52 3.02 3.42 -14.12
N THR A 53 1.77 3.08 -13.85
CA THR A 53 1.15 1.83 -14.33
C THR A 53 -0.29 2.05 -14.77
N GLY A 54 -0.79 1.15 -15.58
CA GLY A 54 -2.14 1.23 -16.16
C GLY A 54 -2.29 2.33 -17.19
N SER A 55 -3.53 2.66 -17.53
CA SER A 55 -3.85 3.71 -18.48
C SER A 55 -4.94 4.66 -17.94
N ARG A 56 -4.89 5.91 -18.33
CA ARG A 56 -5.87 6.93 -17.97
C ARG A 56 -6.38 7.62 -19.23
N ARG A 57 -7.70 7.80 -19.32
CA ARG A 57 -8.32 8.50 -20.46
C ARG A 57 -7.73 9.92 -20.61
N ALA A 58 -7.37 10.30 -21.83
CA ALA A 58 -6.76 11.60 -22.13
C ALA A 58 -7.57 12.79 -21.60
N SER A 59 -8.90 12.72 -21.65
CA SER A 59 -9.80 13.76 -21.11
C SER A 59 -9.68 13.96 -19.58
N ARG A 60 -9.11 13.02 -18.86
CA ARG A 60 -8.88 13.09 -17.41
C ARG A 60 -7.44 13.43 -17.02
N VAL A 61 -6.58 13.66 -18.01
CA VAL A 61 -5.17 14.04 -17.81
C VAL A 61 -5.07 15.56 -17.93
N THR A 62 -4.55 16.21 -16.89
CA THR A 62 -4.32 17.66 -16.93
C THR A 62 -3.17 17.99 -17.86
N LYS A 63 -3.11 19.21 -18.42
CA LYS A 63 -2.05 19.66 -19.34
C LYS A 63 -0.65 19.49 -18.75
N GLY A 64 -0.45 19.81 -17.46
CA GLY A 64 0.83 19.63 -16.79
C GLY A 64 1.26 18.15 -16.71
N MET A 65 0.31 17.24 -16.38
CA MET A 65 0.59 15.81 -16.37
C MET A 65 0.84 15.26 -17.77
N ALA A 66 0.11 15.72 -18.78
CA ALA A 66 0.34 15.34 -20.18
C ALA A 66 1.77 15.70 -20.61
N GLY A 67 2.23 16.92 -20.28
CA GLY A 67 3.61 17.34 -20.54
C GLY A 67 4.66 16.49 -19.79
N HIS A 68 4.37 16.09 -18.57
CA HIS A 68 5.26 15.21 -17.78
C HIS A 68 5.42 13.83 -18.45
N PHE A 69 4.31 13.20 -18.85
CA PHE A 69 4.34 11.91 -19.55
C PHE A 69 4.96 12.01 -20.94
N ALA A 70 4.68 13.11 -21.68
CA ALA A 70 5.28 13.36 -22.99
C ALA A 70 6.80 13.48 -22.92
N LYS A 71 7.35 14.12 -21.86
CA LYS A 71 8.80 14.21 -21.64
C LYS A 71 9.46 12.84 -21.51
N ALA A 72 8.76 11.87 -20.92
CA ALA A 72 9.22 10.50 -20.78
C ALA A 72 8.85 9.59 -21.95
N ASN A 73 8.14 10.11 -22.96
CA ASN A 73 7.58 9.35 -24.09
C ASN A 73 6.74 8.16 -23.64
N THR A 74 5.92 8.34 -22.58
CA THR A 74 5.09 7.29 -21.99
C THR A 74 3.61 7.69 -22.00
N GLU A 75 2.73 6.69 -22.04
CA GLU A 75 1.30 6.90 -21.84
C GLU A 75 0.98 7.29 -20.40
N ALA A 76 -0.06 8.12 -20.23
CA ALA A 76 -0.53 8.52 -18.93
C ALA A 76 -1.14 7.34 -18.16
N GLY A 77 -0.57 7.01 -17.00
CA GLY A 77 -1.05 5.96 -16.11
C GLY A 77 -2.03 6.47 -15.06
N THR A 78 -2.43 5.55 -14.17
CA THR A 78 -3.42 5.81 -13.09
C THR A 78 -2.87 6.71 -11.98
N GLY A 79 -1.55 6.70 -11.76
CA GLY A 79 -0.86 7.47 -10.74
C GLY A 79 0.64 7.46 -10.95
N LEU A 80 1.35 8.17 -10.08
CA LEU A 80 2.81 8.21 -10.05
C LEU A 80 3.28 7.71 -8.68
N TRP A 81 4.30 6.86 -8.68
CA TRP A 81 4.93 6.32 -7.48
C TRP A 81 6.44 6.45 -7.60
N GLU A 82 7.10 6.64 -6.48
CA GLU A 82 8.55 6.76 -6.42
C GLU A 82 9.16 5.67 -5.57
N PHE A 83 10.25 5.12 -6.09
CA PHE A 83 11.10 4.18 -5.39
C PHE A 83 12.48 4.79 -5.23
N ARG A 84 12.86 5.06 -3.98
CA ARG A 84 14.24 5.41 -3.67
C ARG A 84 15.10 4.16 -3.86
N ALA A 85 16.15 4.28 -4.66
CA ALA A 85 17.08 3.20 -4.94
C ALA A 85 18.50 3.77 -4.98
N GLU A 86 19.48 2.90 -4.86
CA GLU A 86 20.88 3.28 -4.98
C GLU A 86 21.27 3.38 -6.45
N GLY A 87 22.34 4.13 -6.75
CA GLY A 87 22.71 4.42 -8.14
C GLY A 87 22.96 3.18 -9.00
N ALA A 88 23.45 2.09 -8.40
CA ALA A 88 23.67 0.81 -9.10
C ALA A 88 22.36 0.17 -9.60
N ASP A 89 21.30 0.25 -8.80
CA ASP A 89 19.99 -0.32 -9.17
C ASP A 89 19.28 0.45 -10.30
N ILE A 90 19.75 1.68 -10.58
CA ILE A 90 19.12 2.61 -11.53
C ILE A 90 19.92 2.73 -12.82
N ALA A 91 21.19 2.29 -12.82
CA ALA A 91 22.14 2.52 -13.92
C ALA A 91 21.63 2.07 -15.30
N ASP A 92 20.91 0.98 -15.35
CA ASP A 92 20.38 0.39 -16.59
C ASP A 92 18.96 0.91 -16.97
N LEU A 93 18.37 1.76 -16.14
CA LEU A 93 17.04 2.27 -16.38
C LEU A 93 17.06 3.64 -17.07
N THR A 94 16.19 3.80 -18.05
CA THR A 94 15.99 5.08 -18.75
C THR A 94 14.52 5.51 -18.65
N ALA A 95 14.26 6.80 -18.84
CA ALA A 95 12.87 7.27 -18.97
C ALA A 95 12.23 6.57 -20.16
N GLY A 96 11.03 6.02 -19.98
CA GLY A 96 10.32 5.21 -20.96
C GLY A 96 10.55 3.71 -20.86
N SER A 97 11.55 3.23 -20.10
CA SER A 97 11.75 1.79 -19.88
C SER A 97 10.61 1.18 -19.06
N GLU A 98 10.39 -0.13 -19.23
CA GLU A 98 9.37 -0.89 -18.51
C GLU A 98 10.01 -1.85 -17.51
N ILE A 99 9.48 -1.85 -16.31
CA ILE A 99 9.83 -2.81 -15.26
C ILE A 99 8.66 -3.78 -15.13
N LYS A 100 8.94 -5.08 -15.25
CA LYS A 100 7.96 -6.15 -15.26
C LYS A 100 8.05 -7.02 -14.01
N VAL A 101 7.19 -8.01 -13.94
CA VAL A 101 7.05 -8.96 -12.82
C VAL A 101 8.31 -9.81 -12.61
N ASP A 102 9.14 -9.98 -13.63
CA ASP A 102 10.42 -10.68 -13.60
C ASP A 102 11.44 -10.15 -12.58
N LEU A 103 11.20 -8.94 -12.05
CA LEU A 103 11.96 -8.38 -10.93
C LEU A 103 11.89 -9.26 -9.67
N PHE A 104 10.82 -10.04 -9.50
CA PHE A 104 10.59 -10.85 -8.31
C PHE A 104 10.76 -12.34 -8.60
N ALA A 105 11.33 -13.06 -7.61
CA ALA A 105 11.48 -14.51 -7.66
C ALA A 105 10.48 -15.21 -6.72
N GLU A 106 10.15 -16.47 -7.07
CA GLU A 106 9.37 -17.34 -6.18
C GLU A 106 10.11 -17.60 -4.88
N GLY A 107 9.40 -17.58 -3.77
CA GLY A 107 9.99 -17.75 -2.44
C GLY A 107 10.53 -16.47 -1.81
N GLN A 108 10.68 -15.39 -2.54
CA GLN A 108 11.15 -14.10 -2.05
C GLN A 108 10.21 -13.50 -1.01
N MET A 109 10.79 -12.83 0.00
CA MET A 109 10.04 -12.09 1.00
C MET A 109 9.89 -10.64 0.56
N VAL A 110 8.66 -10.12 0.65
CA VAL A 110 8.31 -8.77 0.19
C VAL A 110 7.44 -8.04 1.21
N ASP A 111 7.54 -6.72 1.19
CA ASP A 111 6.65 -5.83 1.93
C ASP A 111 5.60 -5.26 0.98
N VAL A 112 4.34 -5.32 1.38
CA VAL A 112 3.24 -4.81 0.55
C VAL A 112 2.55 -3.65 1.24
N THR A 113 2.56 -2.51 0.58
CA THR A 113 1.94 -1.26 1.05
C THR A 113 0.69 -0.96 0.22
N GLY A 114 -0.38 -0.62 0.89
CA GLY A 114 -1.63 -0.19 0.25
C GLY A 114 -2.44 0.73 1.14
N THR A 115 -3.55 1.23 0.63
CA THR A 115 -4.51 2.01 1.42
C THR A 115 -5.53 1.07 2.03
N SER A 116 -5.61 1.03 3.35
CA SER A 116 -6.53 0.18 4.10
C SER A 116 -7.99 0.54 3.81
N LYS A 117 -8.91 -0.44 3.97
CA LYS A 117 -10.34 -0.16 3.82
C LYS A 117 -10.81 0.86 4.86
N GLY A 118 -11.46 1.93 4.42
CA GLY A 118 -12.07 2.91 5.31
C GLY A 118 -13.19 2.30 6.16
N LYS A 119 -13.24 2.70 7.44
CA LYS A 119 -14.27 2.26 8.40
C LYS A 119 -15.07 3.45 8.94
N GLY A 120 -14.81 4.66 8.41
CA GLY A 120 -15.43 5.89 8.87
C GLY A 120 -15.02 6.30 10.28
N PHE A 121 -15.82 7.12 10.93
CA PHE A 121 -15.59 7.54 12.31
C PHE A 121 -15.94 6.38 13.26
N GLN A 122 -14.98 5.97 14.09
CA GLN A 122 -15.13 4.85 15.01
C GLN A 122 -14.83 5.27 16.45
N GLY A 123 -15.58 4.67 17.39
CA GLY A 123 -15.33 4.82 18.83
C GLY A 123 -14.08 4.06 19.31
N GLY A 124 -13.65 4.36 20.53
CA GLY A 124 -12.44 3.77 21.14
C GLY A 124 -12.44 2.24 21.19
N VAL A 125 -13.61 1.63 21.38
CA VAL A 125 -13.74 0.15 21.41
C VAL A 125 -13.27 -0.50 20.10
N LYS A 126 -13.73 0.01 18.95
CA LYS A 126 -13.35 -0.56 17.65
C LYS A 126 -11.99 -0.06 17.15
N ARG A 127 -11.70 1.24 17.37
CA ARG A 127 -10.49 1.87 16.84
C ARG A 127 -9.23 1.47 17.60
N HIS A 128 -9.34 1.32 18.92
CA HIS A 128 -8.18 1.12 19.79
C HIS A 128 -8.28 -0.14 20.65
N ASN A 129 -9.30 -0.99 20.42
CA ASN A 129 -9.56 -2.21 21.18
C ASN A 129 -9.77 -1.93 22.67
N PHE A 130 -10.42 -0.81 23.02
CA PHE A 130 -10.78 -0.53 24.39
C PHE A 130 -11.82 -1.52 24.87
N GLN A 131 -11.72 -1.90 26.13
CA GLN A 131 -12.73 -2.74 26.77
C GLN A 131 -14.02 -1.93 26.91
N MET A 132 -15.13 -2.57 26.67
CA MET A 132 -16.47 -2.04 26.92
C MET A 132 -16.71 -2.06 28.42
N GLN A 133 -17.48 -1.07 28.92
CA GLN A 133 -17.97 -1.08 30.31
C GLN A 133 -19.10 -2.11 30.48
N ASP A 134 -19.47 -2.38 31.71
CA ASP A 134 -20.51 -3.37 32.03
C ASP A 134 -21.81 -3.08 31.29
N ALA A 135 -22.47 -4.12 30.78
CA ALA A 135 -23.75 -4.01 30.12
C ALA A 135 -24.91 -3.88 31.11
N THR A 136 -24.71 -4.36 32.35
CA THR A 136 -25.71 -4.39 33.44
C THR A 136 -25.08 -3.94 34.76
N HIS A 137 -25.53 -4.45 35.90
CA HIS A 137 -25.01 -4.10 37.25
C HIS A 137 -25.05 -2.62 37.58
N GLY A 138 -26.17 -1.95 37.21
CA GLY A 138 -26.40 -0.54 37.50
C GLY A 138 -25.73 0.44 36.52
N ASN A 139 -25.00 -0.05 35.50
CA ASN A 139 -24.45 0.81 34.50
C ASN A 139 -25.55 1.38 33.58
N SER A 140 -25.56 2.71 33.41
CA SER A 140 -26.53 3.43 32.59
C SER A 140 -25.80 4.36 31.62
N LEU A 141 -26.19 4.33 30.35
CA LEU A 141 -25.73 5.21 29.26
C LEU A 141 -24.23 5.15 28.91
N SER A 142 -23.38 4.54 29.72
CA SER A 142 -21.91 4.60 29.58
C SER A 142 -21.26 3.32 29.06
N HIS A 143 -21.97 2.50 28.28
CA HIS A 143 -21.52 1.17 27.85
C HIS A 143 -20.25 1.20 26.94
N ARG A 144 -20.13 2.21 26.10
CA ARG A 144 -19.04 2.33 25.13
C ARG A 144 -18.22 3.62 25.28
N ALA A 145 -18.35 4.29 26.41
CA ALA A 145 -17.61 5.51 26.71
C ALA A 145 -16.11 5.21 26.88
N PRO A 146 -15.21 6.14 26.50
CA PRO A 146 -13.77 5.93 26.62
C PRO A 146 -13.25 5.90 28.06
N GLY A 147 -14.02 6.36 29.02
CA GLY A 147 -13.61 6.51 30.41
C GLY A 147 -12.74 7.74 30.63
N SER A 148 -11.86 7.70 31.62
CA SER A 148 -10.96 8.80 31.92
C SER A 148 -10.00 9.10 30.77
N ILE A 149 -9.87 10.38 30.42
CA ILE A 149 -8.95 10.86 29.39
C ILE A 149 -7.69 11.53 29.97
N GLY A 150 -7.61 11.67 31.28
CA GLY A 150 -6.47 12.27 31.97
C GLY A 150 -6.76 12.57 33.45
N GLN A 151 -5.88 13.32 34.08
CA GLN A 151 -5.96 13.77 35.45
C GLN A 151 -6.56 15.17 35.54
N CYS A 152 -6.78 15.68 36.76
CA CYS A 152 -7.37 17.02 37.00
C CYS A 152 -6.36 18.17 36.81
N GLN A 153 -5.98 18.83 37.93
CA GLN A 153 -5.18 20.05 37.93
C GLN A 153 -3.79 19.84 37.32
N THR A 154 -3.13 18.75 37.60
CA THR A 154 -1.82 18.39 37.05
C THR A 154 -1.98 17.13 36.21
N PRO A 155 -1.75 17.16 34.86
CA PRO A 155 -1.12 18.22 34.05
C PRO A 155 -2.07 19.33 33.53
N GLY A 156 -3.37 19.34 33.90
CA GLY A 156 -4.36 20.32 33.43
C GLY A 156 -4.69 20.26 31.93
N ARG A 157 -4.29 19.20 31.26
CA ARG A 157 -4.50 18.99 29.82
C ARG A 157 -4.57 17.52 29.47
N VAL A 158 -5.14 17.21 28.32
CA VAL A 158 -5.05 15.89 27.72
C VAL A 158 -3.75 15.80 26.90
N TRP A 159 -2.98 14.75 27.11
CA TRP A 159 -1.72 14.54 26.39
C TRP A 159 -1.96 14.35 24.90
N LYS A 160 -1.05 14.87 24.08
CA LYS A 160 -1.03 14.59 22.63
C LYS A 160 -0.89 13.08 22.41
N GLY A 161 -1.58 12.57 21.37
CA GLY A 161 -1.58 11.14 21.08
C GLY A 161 -2.53 10.29 21.94
N LYS A 162 -3.32 10.90 22.85
CA LYS A 162 -4.34 10.17 23.60
C LYS A 162 -5.30 9.48 22.63
N LYS A 163 -5.49 8.16 22.81
CA LYS A 163 -6.38 7.34 22.00
C LYS A 163 -7.84 7.75 22.22
N MET A 164 -8.48 8.28 21.20
CA MET A 164 -9.87 8.75 21.20
C MET A 164 -10.59 8.27 19.94
N ALA A 165 -11.91 8.47 19.90
CA ALA A 165 -12.71 8.26 18.71
C ALA A 165 -12.21 9.11 17.53
N GLY A 166 -12.39 8.63 16.32
CA GLY A 166 -11.97 9.32 15.10
C GLY A 166 -11.99 8.44 13.87
N GLN A 167 -11.49 8.96 12.76
CA GLN A 167 -11.38 8.22 11.50
C GLN A 167 -10.54 6.95 11.71
N MET A 168 -11.04 5.83 11.17
CA MET A 168 -10.35 4.54 11.14
C MET A 168 -10.29 4.03 9.73
N GLY A 169 -9.15 3.48 9.34
CA GLY A 169 -8.90 3.02 7.98
C GLY A 169 -8.79 4.18 6.97
N ASN A 170 -8.69 3.83 5.68
CA ASN A 170 -8.37 4.75 4.58
C ASN A 170 -7.01 5.45 4.82
N GLU A 171 -6.08 4.70 5.36
CA GLU A 171 -4.72 5.13 5.66
C GLU A 171 -3.72 4.18 5.02
N ARG A 172 -2.51 4.67 4.79
CA ARG A 172 -1.40 3.84 4.29
C ARG A 172 -1.05 2.78 5.32
N SER A 173 -1.12 1.52 4.93
CA SER A 173 -0.77 0.37 5.75
C SER A 173 0.21 -0.51 4.99
N THR A 174 1.23 -1.02 5.68
CA THR A 174 2.21 -1.94 5.12
C THR A 174 2.15 -3.27 5.86
N THR A 175 2.02 -4.35 5.12
CA THR A 175 2.19 -5.71 5.64
C THR A 175 3.57 -6.19 5.24
N GLN A 176 4.40 -6.49 6.23
CA GLN A 176 5.80 -6.83 6.04
C GLN A 176 6.02 -8.35 5.93
N SER A 177 7.14 -8.71 5.29
CA SER A 177 7.66 -10.08 5.27
C SER A 177 6.66 -11.11 4.74
N LEU A 178 5.99 -10.81 3.63
CA LEU A 178 5.10 -11.74 2.94
C LEU A 178 5.87 -12.53 1.89
N LYS A 179 5.60 -13.82 1.80
CA LYS A 179 6.27 -14.71 0.83
C LYS A 179 5.54 -14.69 -0.51
N ILE A 180 6.28 -14.52 -1.60
CA ILE A 180 5.79 -14.78 -2.97
C ILE A 180 5.72 -16.30 -3.16
N VAL A 181 4.54 -16.81 -3.47
CA VAL A 181 4.31 -18.25 -3.68
C VAL A 181 4.57 -18.62 -5.13
N ARG A 182 4.11 -17.76 -6.05
CA ARG A 182 4.24 -18.00 -7.49
C ARG A 182 4.31 -16.68 -8.25
N VAL A 183 5.09 -16.66 -9.31
CA VAL A 183 5.19 -15.57 -10.29
C VAL A 183 4.70 -16.07 -11.63
N ASP A 184 3.66 -15.46 -12.18
CA ASP A 184 3.12 -15.78 -13.50
C ASP A 184 3.51 -14.64 -14.46
N LEU A 185 4.51 -14.91 -15.29
CA LEU A 185 5.06 -13.93 -16.23
C LEU A 185 4.13 -13.71 -17.43
N GLU A 186 3.37 -14.72 -17.84
CA GLU A 186 2.49 -14.63 -19.01
C GLU A 186 1.29 -13.72 -18.73
N ASN A 187 0.71 -13.84 -17.53
CA ASN A 187 -0.45 -13.07 -17.11
C ASN A 187 -0.10 -11.85 -16.26
N ASN A 188 1.18 -11.57 -16.01
CA ASN A 188 1.66 -10.51 -15.15
C ASN A 188 1.06 -10.55 -13.72
N LEU A 189 1.04 -11.74 -13.11
CA LEU A 189 0.47 -11.93 -11.79
C LEU A 189 1.53 -12.30 -10.75
N LEU A 190 1.39 -11.72 -9.56
CA LEU A 190 2.09 -12.12 -8.34
C LEU A 190 1.09 -12.77 -7.38
N LEU A 191 1.39 -13.99 -6.93
CA LEU A 191 0.62 -14.68 -5.92
C LEU A 191 1.36 -14.60 -4.59
N ILE A 192 0.88 -13.74 -3.70
CA ILE A 192 1.53 -13.43 -2.42
C ILE A 192 0.76 -14.12 -1.31
N LYS A 193 1.46 -14.84 -0.44
CA LYS A 193 0.86 -15.56 0.70
C LYS A 193 0.19 -14.59 1.67
N GLY A 194 -1.07 -14.86 1.99
CA GLY A 194 -1.81 -14.14 3.03
C GLY A 194 -2.62 -12.95 2.50
N ALA A 195 -3.04 -12.08 3.41
CA ALA A 195 -3.88 -10.93 3.14
C ALA A 195 -3.05 -9.67 2.86
N LEU A 196 -3.47 -8.88 1.90
CA LEU A 196 -2.88 -7.58 1.55
C LEU A 196 -3.81 -6.43 1.97
N PRO A 197 -3.24 -5.24 2.29
CA PRO A 197 -4.04 -4.07 2.62
C PRO A 197 -4.87 -3.61 1.42
N GLY A 198 -6.03 -3.03 1.71
CA GLY A 198 -6.92 -2.43 0.72
C GLY A 198 -8.05 -3.31 0.22
N ALA A 199 -8.91 -2.71 -0.58
CA ALA A 199 -10.03 -3.37 -1.24
C ALA A 199 -9.56 -4.07 -2.52
N THR A 200 -10.35 -5.00 -3.04
CA THR A 200 -10.19 -5.52 -4.41
C THR A 200 -10.27 -4.35 -5.40
N GLY A 201 -9.39 -4.33 -6.38
CA GLY A 201 -9.26 -3.25 -7.35
C GLY A 201 -8.38 -2.07 -6.89
N SER A 202 -7.90 -2.03 -5.64
CA SER A 202 -6.99 -0.98 -5.18
C SER A 202 -5.54 -1.24 -5.62
N ASN A 203 -4.80 -0.15 -5.79
CA ASN A 203 -3.37 -0.22 -6.06
C ASN A 203 -2.60 -0.62 -4.80
N VAL A 204 -1.60 -1.45 -4.97
CA VAL A 204 -0.66 -1.88 -3.94
C VAL A 204 0.77 -1.73 -4.46
N VAL A 205 1.67 -1.40 -3.57
CA VAL A 205 3.11 -1.31 -3.84
C VAL A 205 3.77 -2.53 -3.24
N VAL A 206 4.47 -3.32 -4.04
CA VAL A 206 5.23 -4.50 -3.63
C VAL A 206 6.72 -4.16 -3.67
N ARG A 207 7.42 -4.49 -2.61
CA ARG A 207 8.81 -4.10 -2.45
C ARG A 207 9.63 -5.17 -1.75
#